data_a233b1ea254369841b07592d508f40ae
#
_entry.id   a233b1ea254369841b07592d508f40ae
#
_cell.length_a   1.000
_cell.length_b   1.000
_cell.length_c   1.000
_cell.angle_alpha   90.00
_cell.angle_beta   90.00
_cell.angle_gamma   90.00
#
_symmetry.space_group_name_H-M   'P 1'
#
loop_
_entity.id
_entity.type
_entity.pdbx_description
1 polymer ?
#
loop_
_entity_poly.entity_id
_entity_poly.type
_entity_poly.pdbx_seq_one_letter_code
_entity_poly.pdbx_strand_id
1 'polypeptide(L)'
;MRTLIYVPIIHTSADLGSLAEEVTKRGISDLGSEIWSRHEETVLSFWDVIIKYFDSIEVSGFKLYQDGMPAEGEVGLRIVDEVVKSGSKNYEVIANLIHRGAILVKTEDVDLVKEEHNMLLRITSAKTVVNKFMGLIRYKLAKDNLLNKRDEFIAERIEETLNEGETGVIFIGAYHNIRQRLPEDIQIREIKDVDKVREYHKLLPFYHKHRKRIEYLSGYLISEIK
;
A
#
# COMPACT_ATOMS: atom_id res chain seq x y z
N MET A 1 -26.30 0.89 5.22
CA MET A 1 -25.25 1.32 4.23
C MET A 1 -23.90 1.22 4.92
N ARG A 2 -22.93 0.58 4.27
CA ARG A 2 -21.55 0.39 4.74
C ARG A 2 -20.64 1.50 4.18
N THR A 3 -19.65 1.95 4.93
CA THR A 3 -18.71 2.98 4.46
C THR A 3 -17.28 2.42 4.47
N LEU A 4 -16.53 2.61 3.38
CA LEU A 4 -15.12 2.24 3.30
C LEU A 4 -14.26 3.48 3.01
N ILE A 5 -13.47 3.90 3.99
CA ILE A 5 -12.45 4.93 3.82
C ILE A 5 -11.27 4.32 3.09
N TYR A 6 -10.93 4.86 1.92
CA TYR A 6 -9.90 4.33 1.04
C TYR A 6 -8.64 5.19 1.12
N VAL A 7 -7.54 4.60 1.56
CA VAL A 7 -6.23 5.23 1.74
C VAL A 7 -5.24 4.61 0.77
N PRO A 8 -4.86 5.29 -0.32
CA PRO A 8 -3.81 4.77 -1.20
C PRO A 8 -2.45 4.83 -0.51
N ILE A 9 -1.67 3.74 -0.56
CA ILE A 9 -0.34 3.68 0.06
C ILE A 9 0.71 4.28 -0.86
N ILE A 10 1.59 5.09 -0.28
CA ILE A 10 2.91 5.44 -0.83
C ILE A 10 3.95 4.91 0.15
N HIS A 11 4.75 3.93 -0.31
CA HIS A 11 5.75 3.29 0.54
C HIS A 11 6.89 4.23 0.92
N THR A 12 7.27 4.21 2.19
CA THR A 12 8.54 4.76 2.67
C THR A 12 9.66 3.74 2.43
N SER A 13 10.92 4.15 2.55
CA SER A 13 12.04 3.22 2.50
C SER A 13 11.95 2.13 3.57
N ALA A 14 11.42 2.45 4.76
CA ALA A 14 11.20 1.50 5.85
C ALA A 14 10.20 0.37 5.47
N ASP A 15 9.21 0.65 4.64
CA ASP A 15 8.23 -0.34 4.19
C ASP A 15 8.83 -1.40 3.24
N LEU A 16 10.00 -1.10 2.66
CA LEU A 16 10.67 -1.94 1.67
C LEU A 16 11.59 -3.01 2.30
N GLY A 17 11.79 -2.96 3.62
CA GLY A 17 12.62 -3.93 4.35
C GLY A 17 14.01 -4.08 3.74
N SER A 18 14.41 -5.31 3.40
CA SER A 18 15.73 -5.60 2.81
C SER A 18 15.97 -4.96 1.44
N LEU A 19 14.94 -4.48 0.76
CA LEU A 19 15.04 -3.81 -0.55
C LEU A 19 15.28 -2.30 -0.42
N ALA A 20 15.14 -1.71 0.77
CA ALA A 20 15.22 -0.26 1.00
C ALA A 20 16.51 0.35 0.45
N GLU A 21 17.67 -0.27 0.77
CA GLU A 21 18.98 0.24 0.34
C GLU A 21 19.14 0.21 -1.18
N GLU A 22 18.71 -0.87 -1.83
CA GLU A 22 18.80 -1.03 -3.29
C GLU A 22 17.89 -0.02 -4.01
N VAL A 23 16.66 0.15 -3.53
CA VAL A 23 15.69 1.10 -4.10
C VAL A 23 16.18 2.53 -3.92
N THR A 24 16.71 2.89 -2.75
CA THR A 24 17.29 4.22 -2.50
C THR A 24 18.50 4.49 -3.40
N LYS A 25 19.44 3.56 -3.50
CA LYS A 25 20.62 3.68 -4.40
C LYS A 25 20.18 3.88 -5.84
N ARG A 26 19.20 3.11 -6.30
CA ARG A 26 18.68 3.22 -7.64
C ARG A 26 17.93 4.55 -7.85
N GLY A 27 17.12 4.96 -6.91
CA GLY A 27 16.39 6.25 -6.95
C GLY A 27 17.37 7.43 -7.06
N ILE A 28 18.45 7.43 -6.26
CA ILE A 28 19.51 8.46 -6.32
C ILE A 28 20.25 8.40 -7.65
N SER A 29 20.57 7.20 -8.16
CA SER A 29 21.23 7.02 -9.44
C SER A 29 20.39 7.54 -10.62
N ASP A 30 19.10 7.28 -10.63
CA ASP A 30 18.19 7.57 -11.74
C ASP A 30 17.70 9.03 -11.73
N LEU A 31 17.51 9.62 -10.54
CA LEU A 31 16.89 10.94 -10.35
C LEU A 31 17.84 12.02 -9.82
N GLY A 32 18.95 11.63 -9.21
CA GLY A 32 19.84 12.50 -8.44
C GLY A 32 19.36 12.63 -6.98
N SER A 33 20.32 12.94 -6.09
CA SER A 33 20.09 13.00 -4.65
C SER A 33 19.05 14.07 -4.26
N GLU A 34 19.04 15.23 -4.90
CA GLU A 34 18.11 16.32 -4.59
C GLU A 34 16.65 15.92 -4.88
N ILE A 35 16.38 15.32 -6.05
CA ILE A 35 15.02 14.91 -6.44
C ILE A 35 14.56 13.75 -5.56
N TRP A 36 15.47 12.81 -5.26
CA TRP A 36 15.16 11.70 -4.38
C TRP A 36 14.80 12.18 -2.95
N SER A 37 15.57 13.09 -2.37
CA SER A 37 15.25 13.69 -1.07
C SER A 37 13.89 14.39 -1.04
N ARG A 38 13.55 15.15 -2.09
CA ARG A 38 12.23 15.79 -2.22
C ARG A 38 11.09 14.76 -2.32
N HIS A 39 11.34 13.62 -2.97
CA HIS A 39 10.38 12.52 -2.99
C HIS A 39 10.17 11.95 -1.59
N GLU A 40 11.24 11.65 -0.85
CA GLU A 40 11.14 11.16 0.53
C GLU A 40 10.41 12.14 1.43
N GLU A 41 10.70 13.45 1.36
CA GLU A 41 9.98 14.50 2.07
C GLU A 41 8.49 14.55 1.71
N THR A 42 8.16 14.39 0.42
CA THR A 42 6.76 14.33 -0.03
C THR A 42 6.04 13.13 0.58
N VAL A 43 6.68 11.95 0.61
CA VAL A 43 6.09 10.72 1.19
C VAL A 43 5.89 10.86 2.69
N LEU A 44 6.87 11.39 3.43
CA LEU A 44 6.72 11.63 4.87
C LEU A 44 5.60 12.61 5.18
N SER A 45 5.57 13.75 4.47
CA SER A 45 4.49 14.74 4.62
C SER A 45 3.11 14.22 4.23
N PHE A 46 3.03 13.32 3.24
CA PHE A 46 1.79 12.61 2.91
C PHE A 46 1.27 11.82 4.10
N TRP A 47 2.15 11.05 4.78
CA TRP A 47 1.74 10.29 5.96
C TRP A 47 1.37 11.19 7.14
N ASP A 48 2.04 12.34 7.33
CA ASP A 48 1.66 13.32 8.35
C ASP A 48 0.24 13.86 8.13
N VAL A 49 -0.16 14.08 6.88
CA VAL A 49 -1.53 14.51 6.53
C VAL A 49 -2.54 13.41 6.80
N ILE A 50 -2.20 12.14 6.51
CA ILE A 50 -3.05 10.97 6.83
C ILE A 50 -3.22 10.82 8.35
N ILE A 51 -2.15 10.95 9.14
CA ILE A 51 -2.19 10.91 10.59
C ILE A 51 -3.15 11.99 11.12
N LYS A 52 -2.96 13.26 10.72
CA LYS A 52 -3.83 14.37 11.13
C LYS A 52 -5.29 14.14 10.82
N TYR A 53 -5.59 13.57 9.65
CA TYR A 53 -6.97 13.23 9.28
C TYR A 53 -7.57 12.21 10.25
N PHE A 54 -6.87 11.11 10.53
CA PHE A 54 -7.38 10.10 11.45
C PHE A 54 -7.42 10.58 12.90
N ASP A 55 -6.52 11.48 13.32
CA ASP A 55 -6.56 12.10 14.65
C ASP A 55 -7.81 12.98 14.86
N SER A 56 -8.41 13.48 13.76
CA SER A 56 -9.58 14.34 13.80
C SER A 56 -10.93 13.59 13.85
N ILE A 57 -10.95 12.28 13.70
CA ILE A 57 -12.16 11.47 13.65
C ILE A 57 -12.17 10.35 14.70
N GLU A 58 -13.37 9.93 15.13
CA GLU A 58 -13.53 8.73 15.96
C GLU A 58 -13.36 7.47 15.10
N VAL A 59 -12.58 6.50 15.59
CA VAL A 59 -12.22 5.28 14.84
C VAL A 59 -12.53 3.98 15.62
N SER A 60 -13.06 4.10 16.84
CA SER A 60 -13.41 2.92 17.64
C SER A 60 -14.44 2.05 16.91
N GLY A 61 -14.17 0.76 16.85
CA GLY A 61 -15.00 -0.21 16.13
C GLY A 61 -14.84 -0.25 14.62
N PHE A 62 -14.03 0.63 14.01
CA PHE A 62 -13.77 0.56 12.57
C PHE A 62 -13.06 -0.75 12.20
N LYS A 63 -13.45 -1.35 11.07
CA LYS A 63 -12.71 -2.48 10.48
C LYS A 63 -11.49 -1.95 9.76
N LEU A 64 -10.33 -2.48 10.10
CA LEU A 64 -9.05 -2.02 9.56
C LEU A 64 -8.45 -3.07 8.64
N TYR A 65 -8.34 -2.72 7.37
CA TYR A 65 -7.80 -3.54 6.31
C TYR A 65 -6.45 -2.97 5.87
N GLN A 66 -5.40 -3.78 5.92
CA GLN A 66 -4.05 -3.40 5.47
C GLN A 66 -3.62 -4.34 4.36
N ASP A 67 -3.25 -3.80 3.19
CA ASP A 67 -2.67 -4.57 2.08
C ASP A 67 -1.47 -5.40 2.57
N GLY A 68 -1.48 -6.69 2.23
CA GLY A 68 -0.43 -7.60 2.66
C GLY A 68 -0.55 -8.12 4.10
N MET A 69 -1.68 -7.91 4.81
CA MET A 69 -1.87 -8.41 6.18
C MET A 69 -2.33 -9.88 6.20
N PRO A 70 -1.43 -10.83 6.54
CA PRO A 70 -1.74 -12.27 6.44
C PRO A 70 -2.51 -12.83 7.63
N ALA A 71 -2.69 -12.05 8.71
CA ALA A 71 -3.31 -12.51 9.95
C ALA A 71 -4.09 -11.40 10.65
N GLU A 72 -5.02 -11.79 11.50
CA GLU A 72 -5.77 -10.95 12.43
C GLU A 72 -5.55 -11.41 13.88
N GLY A 73 -6.17 -10.74 14.85
CA GLY A 73 -6.02 -11.05 16.28
C GLY A 73 -4.57 -10.87 16.76
N GLU A 74 -4.15 -11.67 17.76
CA GLU A 74 -2.82 -11.52 18.38
C GLU A 74 -1.64 -11.67 17.40
N VAL A 75 -1.80 -12.53 16.38
CA VAL A 75 -0.76 -12.72 15.36
C VAL A 75 -0.63 -11.47 14.49
N GLY A 76 -1.75 -10.91 14.03
CA GLY A 76 -1.77 -9.67 13.26
C GLY A 76 -1.18 -8.49 14.05
N LEU A 77 -1.55 -8.36 15.35
CA LEU A 77 -0.99 -7.31 16.23
C LEU A 77 0.53 -7.41 16.35
N ARG A 78 1.06 -8.62 16.54
CA ARG A 78 2.53 -8.82 16.59
C ARG A 78 3.22 -8.42 15.28
N ILE A 79 2.61 -8.72 14.13
CA ILE A 79 3.13 -8.29 12.83
C ILE A 79 3.16 -6.76 12.75
N VAL A 80 2.09 -6.09 13.15
CA VAL A 80 2.03 -4.62 13.19
C VAL A 80 3.15 -4.06 14.06
N ASP A 81 3.32 -4.55 15.28
CA ASP A 81 4.37 -4.10 16.21
C ASP A 81 5.79 -4.28 15.65
N GLU A 82 6.04 -5.39 14.95
CA GLU A 82 7.33 -5.67 14.31
C GLU A 82 7.63 -4.69 13.18
N VAL A 83 6.64 -4.40 12.34
CA VAL A 83 6.81 -3.46 11.21
C VAL A 83 6.90 -2.02 11.70
N VAL A 84 6.21 -1.64 12.77
CA VAL A 84 6.39 -0.33 13.42
C VAL A 84 7.83 -0.15 13.90
N LYS A 85 8.45 -1.16 14.49
CA LYS A 85 9.86 -1.10 14.94
C LYS A 85 10.84 -0.87 13.79
N SER A 86 10.49 -1.22 12.56
CA SER A 86 11.30 -0.92 11.37
C SER A 86 11.15 0.54 10.87
N GLY A 87 10.27 1.33 11.48
CA GLY A 87 10.06 2.75 11.15
C GLY A 87 9.04 3.01 10.04
N SER A 88 8.18 2.05 9.72
CA SER A 88 7.12 2.22 8.73
C SER A 88 6.06 3.22 9.19
N LYS A 89 5.92 4.34 8.48
CA LYS A 89 4.89 5.35 8.75
C LYS A 89 3.47 4.83 8.53
N ASN A 90 3.27 3.99 7.52
CA ASN A 90 2.00 3.32 7.30
C ASN A 90 1.59 2.51 8.54
N TYR A 91 2.50 1.68 9.04
CA TYR A 91 2.19 0.82 10.19
C TYR A 91 2.13 1.60 11.52
N GLU A 92 2.79 2.76 11.65
CA GLU A 92 2.56 3.68 12.78
C GLU A 92 1.10 4.15 12.81
N VAL A 93 0.52 4.52 11.64
CA VAL A 93 -0.91 4.87 11.55
C VAL A 93 -1.79 3.68 11.93
N ILE A 94 -1.51 2.50 11.38
CA ILE A 94 -2.25 1.25 11.68
C ILE A 94 -2.26 0.96 13.19
N ALA A 95 -1.09 1.01 13.84
CA ALA A 95 -0.96 0.78 15.27
C ALA A 95 -1.74 1.82 16.10
N ASN A 96 -1.71 3.09 15.72
CA ASN A 96 -2.49 4.15 16.37
C ASN A 96 -4.00 3.88 16.26
N LEU A 97 -4.48 3.51 15.06
CA LEU A 97 -5.90 3.18 14.85
C LEU A 97 -6.34 1.98 15.72
N ILE A 98 -5.53 0.92 15.78
CA ILE A 98 -5.77 -0.25 16.62
C ILE A 98 -5.81 0.15 18.10
N HIS A 99 -4.85 0.96 18.57
CA HIS A 99 -4.82 1.45 19.95
C HIS A 99 -6.08 2.25 20.31
N ARG A 100 -6.68 2.93 19.35
CA ARG A 100 -7.94 3.69 19.48
C ARG A 100 -9.18 2.85 19.23
N GLY A 101 -9.07 1.53 19.17
CA GLY A 101 -10.19 0.58 19.12
C GLY A 101 -10.62 0.14 17.74
N ALA A 102 -9.85 0.40 16.67
CA ALA A 102 -10.07 -0.22 15.36
C ALA A 102 -9.71 -1.72 15.39
N ILE A 103 -10.43 -2.50 14.59
CA ILE A 103 -10.34 -3.97 14.58
C ILE A 103 -9.61 -4.41 13.32
N LEU A 104 -8.39 -4.94 13.49
CA LEU A 104 -7.58 -5.44 12.38
C LEU A 104 -8.21 -6.68 11.75
N VAL A 105 -8.31 -6.68 10.42
CA VAL A 105 -8.86 -7.78 9.62
C VAL A 105 -7.79 -8.29 8.65
N LYS A 106 -7.70 -9.59 8.55
CA LYS A 106 -6.83 -10.26 7.57
C LYS A 106 -7.25 -9.89 6.13
N THR A 107 -6.28 -9.50 5.29
CA THR A 107 -6.48 -9.09 3.88
C THR A 107 -5.64 -9.87 2.89
N GLU A 108 -4.83 -10.83 3.35
CA GLU A 108 -3.93 -11.56 2.47
C GLU A 108 -4.17 -13.07 2.55
N ASP A 109 -4.21 -13.72 1.39
CA ASP A 109 -4.16 -15.17 1.31
C ASP A 109 -2.69 -15.62 1.36
N VAL A 110 -2.35 -16.38 2.40
CA VAL A 110 -0.98 -16.87 2.64
C VAL A 110 -0.49 -17.75 1.48
N ASP A 111 -1.37 -18.44 0.79
CA ASP A 111 -0.97 -19.32 -0.31
C ASP A 111 -0.67 -18.53 -1.59
N LEU A 112 -1.38 -17.43 -1.83
CA LEU A 112 -1.03 -16.48 -2.91
C LEU A 112 0.34 -15.82 -2.65
N VAL A 113 0.61 -15.41 -1.40
CA VAL A 113 1.92 -14.86 -1.01
C VAL A 113 3.03 -15.87 -1.23
N LYS A 114 2.82 -17.13 -0.83
CA LYS A 114 3.79 -18.20 -1.05
C LYS A 114 4.02 -18.47 -2.55
N GLU A 115 2.95 -18.42 -3.37
CA GLU A 115 3.07 -18.58 -4.81
C GLU A 115 3.95 -17.51 -5.41
N GLU A 116 3.70 -16.24 -5.10
CA GLU A 116 4.51 -15.11 -5.57
C GLU A 116 5.96 -15.21 -5.08
N HIS A 117 6.16 -15.47 -3.80
CA HIS A 117 7.49 -15.67 -3.19
C HIS A 117 8.28 -16.78 -3.89
N ASN A 118 7.65 -17.93 -4.15
CA ASN A 118 8.28 -19.03 -4.85
C ASN A 118 8.66 -18.68 -6.30
N MET A 119 7.86 -17.87 -6.98
CA MET A 119 8.24 -17.36 -8.32
C MET A 119 9.46 -16.47 -8.25
N LEU A 120 9.51 -15.53 -7.30
CA LEU A 120 10.66 -14.64 -7.11
C LEU A 120 11.93 -15.41 -6.70
N LEU A 121 11.82 -16.40 -5.81
CA LEU A 121 12.93 -17.26 -5.43
C LEU A 121 13.51 -18.02 -6.63
N ARG A 122 12.66 -18.52 -7.53
CA ARG A 122 13.13 -19.21 -8.77
C ARG A 122 13.93 -18.27 -9.70
N ILE A 123 13.56 -16.98 -9.73
CA ILE A 123 14.27 -15.96 -10.51
C ILE A 123 15.63 -15.64 -9.88
N THR A 124 15.65 -15.40 -8.56
CA THR A 124 16.86 -15.01 -7.84
C THR A 124 17.86 -16.15 -7.70
N SER A 125 17.38 -17.39 -7.53
CA SER A 125 18.23 -18.60 -7.42
C SER A 125 18.65 -19.20 -8.76
N ALA A 126 18.20 -18.64 -9.89
CA ALA A 126 18.53 -19.17 -11.22
C ALA A 126 20.03 -19.05 -11.53
N LYS A 127 20.67 -20.21 -11.78
CA LYS A 127 22.13 -20.31 -12.03
C LYS A 127 22.54 -19.84 -13.44
N THR A 128 21.61 -19.77 -14.38
CA THR A 128 21.90 -19.38 -15.76
C THR A 128 21.08 -18.15 -16.16
N VAL A 129 21.64 -17.31 -17.04
CA VAL A 129 20.96 -16.12 -17.58
C VAL A 129 19.66 -16.50 -18.28
N VAL A 130 19.64 -17.65 -18.98
CA VAL A 130 18.44 -18.15 -19.67
C VAL A 130 17.34 -18.48 -18.69
N ASN A 131 17.64 -19.21 -17.60
CA ASN A 131 16.64 -19.56 -16.57
C ASN A 131 16.13 -18.32 -15.84
N LYS A 132 17.00 -17.33 -15.58
CA LYS A 132 16.61 -16.05 -14.98
C LYS A 132 15.66 -15.29 -15.91
N PHE A 133 15.98 -15.22 -17.19
CA PHE A 133 15.14 -14.55 -18.19
C PHE A 133 13.77 -15.23 -18.36
N MET A 134 13.76 -16.56 -18.44
CA MET A 134 12.50 -17.33 -18.48
C MET A 134 11.66 -17.16 -17.21
N GLY A 135 12.29 -17.09 -16.05
CA GLY A 135 11.63 -16.81 -14.78
C GLY A 135 10.96 -15.42 -14.78
N LEU A 136 11.69 -14.40 -15.25
CA LEU A 136 11.16 -13.02 -15.36
C LEU A 136 9.96 -12.92 -16.32
N ILE A 137 10.00 -13.61 -17.45
CA ILE A 137 8.87 -13.66 -18.39
C ILE A 137 7.67 -14.31 -17.72
N ARG A 138 7.83 -15.46 -17.06
CA ARG A 138 6.75 -16.15 -16.35
C ARG A 138 6.15 -15.28 -15.24
N TYR A 139 6.99 -14.63 -14.43
CA TYR A 139 6.54 -13.70 -13.41
C TYR A 139 5.76 -12.52 -14.01
N LYS A 140 6.28 -11.91 -15.08
CA LYS A 140 5.59 -10.80 -15.76
C LYS A 140 4.21 -11.20 -16.29
N LEU A 141 4.05 -12.43 -16.77
CA LEU A 141 2.75 -12.95 -17.24
C LEU A 141 1.81 -13.32 -16.08
N ALA A 142 2.36 -13.75 -14.94
CA ALA A 142 1.56 -14.20 -13.80
C ALA A 142 1.17 -13.05 -12.84
N LYS A 143 1.96 -11.99 -12.75
CA LYS A 143 1.79 -10.95 -11.73
C LYS A 143 0.42 -10.26 -11.79
N ASP A 144 -0.11 -10.00 -12.98
CA ASP A 144 -1.43 -9.35 -13.12
C ASP A 144 -2.56 -10.28 -12.68
N ASN A 145 -2.40 -11.60 -12.91
CA ASN A 145 -3.34 -12.61 -12.40
C ASN A 145 -3.24 -12.76 -10.87
N LEU A 146 -2.02 -12.74 -10.31
CA LEU A 146 -1.84 -12.77 -8.85
C LEU A 146 -2.44 -11.52 -8.20
N LEU A 147 -2.20 -10.34 -8.77
CA LEU A 147 -2.80 -9.10 -8.28
C LEU A 147 -4.32 -9.16 -8.32
N ASN A 148 -4.89 -9.69 -9.41
CA ASN A 148 -6.35 -9.87 -9.53
C ASN A 148 -6.92 -10.82 -8.48
N LYS A 149 -6.25 -11.94 -8.19
CA LYS A 149 -6.66 -12.88 -7.13
C LYS A 149 -6.57 -12.25 -5.74
N ARG A 150 -5.52 -11.45 -5.48
CA ARG A 150 -5.41 -10.71 -4.22
C ARG A 150 -6.51 -9.67 -4.08
N ASP A 151 -6.83 -8.93 -5.16
CA ASP A 151 -7.95 -7.98 -5.17
C ASP A 151 -9.29 -8.65 -4.89
N GLU A 152 -9.52 -9.85 -5.44
CA GLU A 152 -10.71 -10.66 -5.19
C GLU A 152 -10.79 -11.07 -3.72
N PHE A 153 -9.72 -11.64 -3.18
CA PHE A 153 -9.65 -12.02 -1.78
C PHE A 153 -9.89 -10.84 -0.83
N ILE A 154 -9.25 -9.67 -1.08
CA ILE A 154 -9.45 -8.46 -0.26
C ILE A 154 -10.91 -8.01 -0.31
N ALA A 155 -11.53 -8.00 -1.50
CA ALA A 155 -12.92 -7.60 -1.67
C ALA A 155 -13.88 -8.56 -0.94
N GLU A 156 -13.68 -9.88 -1.03
CA GLU A 156 -14.43 -10.90 -0.28
C GLU A 156 -14.28 -10.69 1.23
N ARG A 157 -13.07 -10.46 1.73
CA ARG A 157 -12.86 -10.20 3.17
C ARG A 157 -13.57 -8.93 3.66
N ILE A 158 -13.61 -7.87 2.84
CA ILE A 158 -14.36 -6.65 3.16
C ILE A 158 -15.86 -6.96 3.19
N GLU A 159 -16.38 -7.69 2.19
CA GLU A 159 -17.79 -8.06 2.12
C GLU A 159 -18.25 -8.89 3.32
N GLU A 160 -17.43 -9.88 3.73
CA GLU A 160 -17.70 -10.79 4.85
C GLU A 160 -17.65 -10.12 6.22
N THR A 161 -16.79 -9.11 6.39
CA THR A 161 -16.44 -8.59 7.73
C THR A 161 -16.95 -7.19 8.02
N LEU A 162 -17.27 -6.40 7.00
CA LEU A 162 -17.84 -5.06 7.14
C LEU A 162 -19.37 -5.17 7.14
N ASN A 163 -20.00 -5.06 8.32
CA ASN A 163 -21.45 -5.21 8.48
C ASN A 163 -22.20 -3.91 8.15
N GLU A 164 -23.52 -4.01 7.99
CA GLU A 164 -24.36 -2.85 7.77
C GLU A 164 -24.23 -1.82 8.90
N GLY A 165 -24.10 -0.55 8.53
CA GLY A 165 -23.89 0.56 9.46
C GLY A 165 -22.46 0.73 9.95
N GLU A 166 -21.56 -0.21 9.62
CA GLU A 166 -20.14 -0.11 10.02
C GLU A 166 -19.31 0.74 9.04
N THR A 167 -18.21 1.25 9.55
CA THR A 167 -17.16 1.91 8.78
C THR A 167 -15.88 1.06 8.78
N GLY A 168 -15.32 0.88 7.61
CA GLY A 168 -14.00 0.29 7.42
C GLY A 168 -12.99 1.32 6.92
N VAL A 169 -11.72 1.05 7.15
CA VAL A 169 -10.59 1.78 6.57
C VAL A 169 -9.71 0.78 5.85
N ILE A 170 -9.39 1.03 4.58
CA ILE A 170 -8.43 0.22 3.84
C ILE A 170 -7.21 1.03 3.46
N PHE A 171 -6.03 0.53 3.82
CA PHE A 171 -4.73 0.98 3.34
C PHE A 171 -4.26 0.03 2.26
N ILE A 172 -4.13 0.53 1.02
CA ILE A 172 -3.89 -0.36 -0.13
C ILE A 172 -3.05 0.33 -1.21
N GLY A 173 -2.18 -0.44 -1.85
CA GLY A 173 -1.35 0.05 -2.94
C GLY A 173 -2.17 0.61 -4.11
N ALA A 174 -1.72 1.74 -4.70
CA ALA A 174 -2.48 2.46 -5.74
C ALA A 174 -2.74 1.65 -7.03
N TYR A 175 -2.09 0.51 -7.22
CA TYR A 175 -2.29 -0.35 -8.39
C TYR A 175 -3.37 -1.42 -8.21
N HIS A 176 -3.86 -1.63 -6.99
CA HIS A 176 -5.00 -2.50 -6.73
C HIS A 176 -6.29 -1.94 -7.33
N ASN A 177 -7.20 -2.82 -7.75
CA ASN A 177 -8.47 -2.45 -8.36
C ASN A 177 -9.65 -3.11 -7.63
N ILE A 178 -9.68 -3.03 -6.30
CA ILE A 178 -10.74 -3.63 -5.49
C ILE A 178 -12.08 -2.89 -5.64
N ARG A 179 -12.08 -1.59 -5.97
CA ARG A 179 -13.30 -0.76 -6.05
C ARG A 179 -14.38 -1.35 -6.97
N GLN A 180 -13.96 -1.98 -8.07
CA GLN A 180 -14.88 -2.59 -9.04
C GLN A 180 -15.41 -3.96 -8.60
N ARG A 181 -14.89 -4.50 -7.49
CA ARG A 181 -15.23 -5.81 -6.94
C ARG A 181 -16.08 -5.72 -5.69
N LEU A 182 -16.17 -4.52 -5.09
CA LEU A 182 -16.96 -4.29 -3.88
C LEU A 182 -18.45 -4.21 -4.21
N PRO A 183 -19.33 -4.70 -3.32
CA PRO A 183 -20.78 -4.53 -3.43
C PRO A 183 -21.21 -3.06 -3.55
N GLU A 184 -22.28 -2.80 -4.28
CA GLU A 184 -22.80 -1.45 -4.55
C GLU A 184 -23.28 -0.70 -3.27
N ASP A 185 -23.60 -1.42 -2.20
CA ASP A 185 -24.02 -0.85 -0.93
C ASP A 185 -22.86 -0.33 -0.06
N ILE A 186 -21.60 -0.56 -0.50
CA ILE A 186 -20.40 -0.01 0.15
C ILE A 186 -20.08 1.35 -0.46
N GLN A 187 -20.31 2.42 0.30
CA GLN A 187 -19.89 3.76 -0.08
C GLN A 187 -18.39 3.92 0.10
N ILE A 188 -17.66 4.16 -0.98
CA ILE A 188 -16.22 4.40 -0.95
C ILE A 188 -15.95 5.90 -0.76
N ARG A 189 -15.14 6.24 0.24
CA ARG A 189 -14.64 7.59 0.50
C ARG A 189 -13.12 7.61 0.36
N GLU A 190 -12.62 8.08 -0.76
CA GLU A 190 -11.17 8.27 -0.94
C GLU A 190 -10.72 9.51 -0.17
N ILE A 191 -9.72 9.36 0.70
CA ILE A 191 -9.13 10.49 1.42
C ILE A 191 -8.01 11.18 0.60
N LYS A 192 -7.46 10.46 -0.36
CA LYS A 192 -6.62 10.97 -1.45
C LYS A 192 -7.02 10.24 -2.73
N ASP A 193 -7.09 10.98 -3.83
CA ASP A 193 -7.42 10.47 -5.14
C ASP A 193 -6.38 9.42 -5.59
N VAL A 194 -6.83 8.18 -5.75
CA VAL A 194 -5.98 7.02 -6.11
C VAL A 194 -5.30 7.22 -7.46
N ASP A 195 -5.98 7.84 -8.43
CA ASP A 195 -5.43 8.03 -9.77
C ASP A 195 -4.29 9.06 -9.75
N LYS A 196 -4.37 10.09 -8.90
CA LYS A 196 -3.28 11.05 -8.71
C LYS A 196 -2.07 10.43 -8.01
N VAL A 197 -2.30 9.54 -7.02
CA VAL A 197 -1.22 8.77 -6.39
C VAL A 197 -0.55 7.87 -7.43
N ARG A 198 -1.35 7.16 -8.23
CA ARG A 198 -0.85 6.29 -9.31
C ARG A 198 -0.08 7.08 -10.37
N GLU A 199 -0.58 8.25 -10.75
CA GLU A 199 0.09 9.14 -11.70
C GLU A 199 1.43 9.65 -11.15
N TYR A 200 1.47 10.06 -9.88
CA TYR A 200 2.72 10.45 -9.22
C TYR A 200 3.78 9.35 -9.31
N HIS A 201 3.44 8.11 -8.95
CA HIS A 201 4.36 6.98 -9.06
C HIS A 201 4.82 6.71 -10.49
N LYS A 202 3.93 6.80 -11.47
CA LYS A 202 4.26 6.56 -12.88
C LYS A 202 5.18 7.62 -13.46
N LEU A 203 5.03 8.87 -13.04
CA LEU A 203 5.79 9.99 -13.58
C LEU A 203 7.14 10.20 -12.87
N LEU A 204 7.27 9.78 -11.61
CA LEU A 204 8.47 10.00 -10.81
C LEU A 204 9.77 9.56 -11.51
N PRO A 205 9.87 8.37 -12.15
CA PRO A 205 11.07 7.98 -12.91
C PRO A 205 11.40 8.89 -14.10
N PHE A 206 10.44 9.69 -14.54
CA PHE A 206 10.55 10.63 -15.63
C PHE A 206 10.49 12.10 -15.18
N TYR A 207 10.96 12.37 -13.95
CA TYR A 207 10.86 13.69 -13.29
C TYR A 207 11.26 14.85 -14.20
N HIS A 208 12.43 14.79 -14.85
CA HIS A 208 12.94 15.87 -15.68
C HIS A 208 11.99 16.22 -16.84
N LYS A 209 11.29 15.23 -17.40
CA LYS A 209 10.31 15.42 -18.49
C LYS A 209 8.97 15.94 -17.99
N HIS A 210 8.57 15.61 -16.77
CA HIS A 210 7.22 15.88 -16.22
C HIS A 210 7.25 16.76 -14.96
N ARG A 211 8.33 17.52 -14.74
CA ARG A 211 8.59 18.28 -13.51
C ARG A 211 7.38 19.05 -12.99
N LYS A 212 6.77 19.90 -13.81
CA LYS A 212 5.61 20.73 -13.38
C LYS A 212 4.43 19.86 -12.91
N ARG A 213 4.19 18.74 -13.57
CA ARG A 213 3.09 17.84 -13.19
C ARG A 213 3.40 17.12 -11.90
N ILE A 214 4.63 16.67 -11.68
CA ILE A 214 5.06 16.02 -10.45
C ILE A 214 5.01 17.00 -9.27
N GLU A 215 5.48 18.25 -9.45
CA GLU A 215 5.39 19.29 -8.42
C GLU A 215 3.92 19.57 -8.03
N TYR A 216 3.01 19.63 -9.00
CA TYR A 216 1.58 19.74 -8.72
C TYR A 216 1.04 18.54 -7.93
N LEU A 217 1.39 17.32 -8.34
CA LEU A 217 0.97 16.09 -7.66
C LEU A 217 1.55 16.01 -6.24
N SER A 218 2.83 16.36 -6.04
CA SER A 218 3.44 16.46 -4.71
C SER A 218 2.67 17.42 -3.81
N GLY A 219 2.35 18.62 -4.32
CA GLY A 219 1.54 19.61 -3.58
C GLY A 219 0.14 19.06 -3.22
N TYR A 220 -0.50 18.30 -4.12
CA TYR A 220 -1.77 17.62 -3.84
C TYR A 220 -1.63 16.56 -2.76
N LEU A 221 -0.57 15.73 -2.81
CA LEU A 221 -0.37 14.65 -1.84
C LEU A 221 -0.22 15.17 -0.41
N ILE A 222 0.46 16.29 -0.23
CA ILE A 222 0.70 16.92 1.08
C ILE A 222 -0.39 17.91 1.51
N SER A 223 -1.39 18.19 0.66
CA SER A 223 -2.50 19.09 1.02
C SER A 223 -3.40 18.47 2.09
N GLU A 224 -4.08 19.29 2.88
CA GLU A 224 -5.05 18.82 3.88
C GLU A 224 -6.18 18.00 3.24
N ILE A 225 -6.68 17.02 3.99
CA ILE A 225 -7.84 16.21 3.62
C ILE A 225 -9.08 16.94 4.13
N LYS A 226 -10.03 17.16 3.21
CA LYS A 226 -11.30 17.86 3.49
C LYS A 226 -12.43 16.88 3.79
#